data_3ccabd433899f2ec1133d1adeeb20bd7
#
_entry.id   3ccabd433899f2ec1133d1adeeb20bd7
#
_cell.length_a   1.000
_cell.length_b   1.000
_cell.length_c   1.000
_cell.angle_alpha   90.00
_cell.angle_beta   90.00
_cell.angle_gamma   90.00
#
_symmetry.space_group_name_H-M   'P 1'
#
loop_
_entity.id
_entity.type
_entity.pdbx_description
1 polymer ?
#
loop_
_entity_poly.entity_id
_entity_poly.type
_entity_poly.pdbx_seq_one_letter_code
_entity_poly.pdbx_strand_id
1 'polypeptide(L)' 'METKIQELRKANKISQAELADEMGVTRQTIISLEKGRYNASLELAFKIARCFRKTIEEVFIFEED' A
#
# COMPACT_ATOMS: atom_id res chain seq x y z
N MET A 1 11.32 -1.32 -3.47
CA MET A 1 10.20 -2.15 -3.94
C MET A 1 9.14 -1.26 -4.56
N GLU A 2 8.62 -1.64 -5.68
CA GLU A 2 7.59 -0.88 -6.36
C GLU A 2 6.21 -1.30 -5.87
N THR A 3 5.27 -0.36 -5.78
CA THR A 3 3.91 -0.69 -5.37
C THR A 3 2.90 -0.02 -6.30
N LYS A 4 1.68 -0.54 -6.28
CA LYS A 4 0.56 0.06 -7.00
C LYS A 4 -0.42 0.73 -6.04
N ILE A 5 0.02 1.00 -4.81
CA ILE A 5 -0.84 1.59 -3.79
C ILE A 5 -1.42 2.93 -4.24
N GLN A 6 -0.57 3.81 -4.76
CA GLN A 6 -1.03 5.14 -5.20
C GLN A 6 -2.07 5.03 -6.31
N GLU A 7 -1.81 4.19 -7.29
CA GLU A 7 -2.71 3.97 -8.41
C GLU A 7 -4.07 3.43 -7.93
N LEU A 8 -4.04 2.41 -7.07
CA LEU A 8 -5.26 1.80 -6.53
C LEU A 8 -6.02 2.78 -5.65
N ARG A 9 -5.29 3.54 -4.83
CA ARG A 9 -5.88 4.53 -3.96
C ARG A 9 -6.63 5.59 -4.77
N LYS A 10 -5.99 6.11 -5.82
CA LYS A 10 -6.61 7.13 -6.68
C LYS A 10 -7.81 6.57 -7.42
N ALA A 11 -7.72 5.33 -7.89
CA ALA A 11 -8.84 4.68 -8.57
C ALA A 11 -10.06 4.54 -7.67
N ASN A 12 -9.83 4.37 -6.36
CA ASN A 12 -10.89 4.25 -5.37
C ASN A 12 -11.21 5.57 -4.67
N LYS A 13 -10.57 6.65 -5.09
CA LYS A 13 -10.81 8.00 -4.53
C LYS A 13 -10.55 8.07 -3.03
N ILE A 14 -9.49 7.40 -2.58
CA ILE A 14 -9.08 7.37 -1.18
C ILE A 14 -7.81 8.21 -1.02
N SER A 15 -7.81 9.13 -0.03
CA SER A 15 -6.61 9.92 0.24
C SER A 15 -5.58 9.11 1.01
N GLN A 16 -4.34 9.60 1.03
CA GLN A 16 -3.27 8.97 1.83
C GLN A 16 -3.65 8.92 3.30
N ALA A 17 -4.25 10.01 3.80
CA ALA A 17 -4.66 10.07 5.20
C ALA A 17 -5.76 9.07 5.52
N GLU A 18 -6.72 8.92 4.61
CA GLU A 18 -7.81 7.96 4.79
C GLU A 18 -7.29 6.52 4.82
N LEU A 19 -6.38 6.20 3.90
CA LEU A 19 -5.80 4.86 3.87
C LEU A 19 -4.98 4.59 5.14
N ALA A 20 -4.20 5.58 5.59
CA ALA A 20 -3.41 5.45 6.80
C ALA A 20 -4.32 5.19 8.01
N ASP A 21 -5.40 5.94 8.12
CA ASP A 21 -6.35 5.79 9.21
C ASP A 21 -6.97 4.38 9.21
N GLU A 22 -7.37 3.91 8.05
CA GLU A 22 -7.96 2.58 7.90
C GLU A 22 -6.99 1.47 8.27
N MET A 23 -5.72 1.65 7.92
CA MET A 23 -4.68 0.65 8.20
C MET A 23 -4.12 0.75 9.62
N GLY A 24 -4.46 1.83 10.35
CA GLY A 24 -3.92 2.03 11.69
C GLY A 24 -2.46 2.44 11.70
N VAL A 25 -2.01 3.14 10.68
CA VAL A 25 -0.63 3.62 10.56
C VAL A 25 -0.62 5.11 10.29
N THR A 26 0.56 5.73 10.29
CA THR A 26 0.67 7.16 10.00
C THR A 26 0.62 7.39 8.50
N ARG A 27 0.23 8.61 8.11
CA ARG A 27 0.26 9.02 6.72
C ARG A 27 1.66 8.90 6.13
N GLN A 28 2.69 9.20 6.93
CA GLN A 28 4.08 9.09 6.48
C GLN A 28 4.43 7.66 6.09
N THR A 29 3.87 6.67 6.77
CA THR A 29 4.07 5.27 6.42
C THR A 29 3.51 4.99 5.03
N ILE A 30 2.32 5.50 4.74
CA ILE A 30 1.71 5.32 3.41
C ILE A 30 2.56 6.00 2.34
N ILE A 31 3.01 7.23 2.60
CA ILE A 31 3.88 7.95 1.66
C ILE A 31 5.15 7.15 1.38
N SER A 32 5.79 6.61 2.40
CA SER A 32 7.01 5.84 2.25
C SER A 32 6.78 4.54 1.46
N LEU A 33 5.65 3.89 1.70
CA LEU A 33 5.28 2.69 0.94
C LEU A 33 5.07 3.02 -0.53
N GLU A 34 4.38 4.12 -0.83
CA GLU A 34 4.12 4.52 -2.22
C GLU A 34 5.40 4.86 -2.96
N LYS A 35 6.40 5.34 -2.25
CA LYS A 35 7.70 5.66 -2.84
C LYS A 35 8.66 4.47 -2.91
N GLY A 36 8.22 3.33 -2.40
CA GLY A 36 9.05 2.12 -2.39
C GLY A 36 10.19 2.15 -1.42
N ARG A 37 10.16 3.05 -0.43
CA ARG A 37 11.24 3.24 0.54
C ARG A 37 11.06 2.46 1.84
N TYR A 38 9.93 1.82 2.00
CA TYR A 38 9.60 1.11 3.22
C TYR A 38 9.00 -0.24 2.86
N ASN A 39 9.46 -1.28 3.51
CA ASN A 39 8.92 -2.61 3.31
C ASN A 39 7.83 -2.85 4.35
N ALA A 40 6.61 -3.05 3.88
CA ALA A 40 5.50 -3.31 4.77
C ALA A 40 5.69 -4.65 5.48
N SER A 41 5.22 -4.73 6.73
CA SER A 41 5.11 -6.02 7.39
C SER A 41 4.12 -6.88 6.61
N LEU A 42 4.19 -8.19 6.77
CA LEU A 42 3.27 -9.09 6.10
C LEU A 42 1.82 -8.74 6.45
N GLU A 43 1.56 -8.45 7.73
CA GLU A 43 0.22 -8.08 8.17
C GLU A 43 -0.28 -6.82 7.48
N LEU A 44 0.55 -5.77 7.42
CA LEU A 44 0.17 -4.53 6.78
C LEU A 44 -0.05 -4.72 5.27
N ALA A 45 0.83 -5.47 4.62
CA ALA A 45 0.71 -5.77 3.20
C ALA A 45 -0.61 -6.49 2.90
N PHE A 46 -0.96 -7.46 3.74
CA PHE A 46 -2.19 -8.20 3.60
C PHE A 46 -3.42 -7.29 3.77
N LYS A 47 -3.41 -6.43 4.78
CA LYS A 47 -4.51 -5.50 5.03
C LYS A 47 -4.72 -4.55 3.86
N ILE A 48 -3.63 -4.01 3.31
CA ILE A 48 -3.71 -3.09 2.18
C ILE A 48 -4.27 -3.82 0.96
N ALA A 49 -3.77 -5.01 0.67
CA ALA A 49 -4.26 -5.80 -0.46
C ALA A 49 -5.76 -6.07 -0.32
N ARG A 50 -6.19 -6.48 0.88
CA ARG A 50 -7.60 -6.75 1.15
C ARG A 50 -8.46 -5.50 1.00
N CYS A 51 -7.93 -4.36 1.41
CA CYS A 51 -8.64 -3.08 1.27
C CYS A 51 -9.01 -2.80 -0.19
N PHE A 52 -8.12 -3.17 -1.11
CA PHE A 52 -8.33 -2.96 -2.54
C PHE A 52 -8.86 -4.19 -3.25
N ARG A 53 -9.18 -5.26 -2.51
CA ARG A 53 -9.67 -6.53 -3.06
C ARG A 53 -8.68 -7.13 -4.06
N LYS A 54 -7.41 -7.06 -3.72
CA LYS A 54 -6.31 -7.56 -4.54
C LYS A 54 -5.47 -8.55 -3.74
N THR A 55 -4.58 -9.25 -4.41
CA THR A 55 -3.59 -10.07 -3.74
C THR A 55 -2.38 -9.21 -3.41
N ILE A 56 -1.52 -9.68 -2.51
CA ILE A 56 -0.29 -8.97 -2.18
C ILE A 56 0.55 -8.77 -3.44
N GLU A 57 0.63 -9.78 -4.28
CA GLU A 57 1.43 -9.73 -5.51
C GLU A 57 0.89 -8.73 -6.52
N GLU A 58 -0.39 -8.42 -6.47
CA GLU A 58 -0.99 -7.41 -7.35
C GLU A 58 -0.71 -6.00 -6.87
N VAL A 59 -0.44 -5.83 -5.58
CA VAL A 59 -0.21 -4.51 -4.98
C VAL A 59 1.29 -4.22 -4.84
N PHE A 60 2.06 -5.20 -4.43
CA PHE A 60 3.51 -5.07 -4.19
C PHE A 60 4.28 -5.81 -5.26
N ILE A 61 5.06 -5.06 -6.03
CA ILE A 61 5.82 -5.64 -7.14
C ILE A 61 7.23 -5.95 -6.65
N PHE A 62 7.56 -7.22 -6.65
CA PHE A 62 8.91 -7.68 -6.28
C PHE A 62 9.71 -7.84 -7.55
N GLU A 63 10.86 -7.17 -7.60
CA GLU A 63 11.76 -7.31 -8.73
C GLU A 63 12.69 -8.50 -8.47
N GLU A 64 12.79 -9.37 -9.44
CA GLU A 64 13.75 -10.47 -9.41
C GLU A 64 14.93 -10.08 -10.26
N ASP A 65 16.13 -10.22 -9.70
CA ASP A 65 17.34 -9.94 -10.44
C ASP A 65 17.66 -11.07 -11.42
#